data_a6d5fe0ba753f96b32d93f4577c8da5e
#
_entry.id   a6d5fe0ba753f96b32d93f4577c8da5e
#
_cell.length_a   1.000
_cell.length_b   1.000
_cell.length_c   1.000
_cell.angle_alpha   90.00
_cell.angle_beta   90.00
_cell.angle_gamma   90.00
#
_symmetry.space_group_name_H-M   'P 1'
#
loop_
_entity.id
_entity.type
_entity.pdbx_description
1 polymer ?
#
loop_
_entity_poly.entity_id
_entity_poly.type
_entity_poly.pdbx_seq_one_letter_code
_entity_poly.pdbx_strand_id
1 'polypeptide(L)'
;MANFNEHSLEMSIMELFQDEGYIYLNGEQIHRERSEVLLVDDLRKYLLNRYAAEGLTTSEVDSIVLRLRSISGTIYEANKAVCKMICDGFIFNREDHTKKDIYIELIDFDEPEKNVFKIVNQFEIEGVNNQLRIPDGIVFINGIPVVVLEFKSAVKENTTIMDAYTQLTVRYRRDIPELFKYNAFI
;
A
#
# COMPACT_ATOMS: atom_id res chain seq x y z
N MET A 1 -36.41 -5.01 4.24
CA MET A 1 -35.38 -4.36 3.43
C MET A 1 -34.12 -4.35 4.27
N ALA A 2 -33.04 -4.98 3.81
CA ALA A 2 -31.78 -4.92 4.54
C ALA A 2 -31.32 -3.45 4.62
N ASN A 3 -31.04 -2.97 5.84
CA ASN A 3 -30.46 -1.64 6.02
C ASN A 3 -29.08 -1.65 5.37
N PHE A 4 -28.96 -1.06 4.18
CA PHE A 4 -27.69 -0.86 3.50
C PHE A 4 -26.92 0.23 4.28
N ASN A 5 -25.97 -0.20 5.11
CA ASN A 5 -25.13 0.67 5.93
C ASN A 5 -23.68 0.69 5.41
N GLU A 6 -22.83 1.54 5.98
CA GLU A 6 -21.40 1.66 5.59
C GLU A 6 -20.69 0.30 5.64
N HIS A 7 -20.91 -0.49 6.68
CA HIS A 7 -20.32 -1.81 6.81
C HIS A 7 -20.78 -2.79 5.70
N SER A 8 -22.07 -2.77 5.33
CA SER A 8 -22.56 -3.60 4.23
C SER A 8 -21.94 -3.20 2.89
N LEU A 9 -21.74 -1.90 2.67
CA LEU A 9 -21.04 -1.38 1.48
C LEU A 9 -19.58 -1.83 1.48
N GLU A 10 -18.86 -1.64 2.59
CA GLU A 10 -17.49 -2.08 2.78
C GLU A 10 -17.35 -3.56 2.40
N MET A 11 -18.15 -4.45 3.00
CA MET A 11 -18.07 -5.88 2.75
C MET A 11 -18.41 -6.24 1.30
N SER A 12 -19.40 -5.59 0.68
CA SER A 12 -19.72 -5.82 -0.74
C SER A 12 -18.56 -5.42 -1.67
N ILE A 13 -17.81 -4.36 -1.32
CA ILE A 13 -16.63 -3.97 -2.08
C ILE A 13 -15.49 -4.99 -1.86
N MET A 14 -15.29 -5.49 -0.63
CA MET A 14 -14.31 -6.56 -0.39
C MET A 14 -14.62 -7.82 -1.21
N GLU A 15 -15.89 -8.23 -1.28
CA GLU A 15 -16.34 -9.34 -2.12
C GLU A 15 -16.08 -9.09 -3.61
N LEU A 16 -16.38 -7.87 -4.11
CA LEU A 16 -16.10 -7.50 -5.50
C LEU A 16 -14.60 -7.62 -5.83
N PHE A 17 -13.72 -7.15 -4.96
CA PHE A 17 -12.27 -7.31 -5.18
C PHE A 17 -11.84 -8.79 -5.18
N GLN A 18 -12.45 -9.63 -4.32
CA GLN A 18 -12.18 -11.07 -4.32
C GLN A 18 -12.62 -11.73 -5.64
N ASP A 19 -13.79 -11.36 -6.17
CA ASP A 19 -14.28 -11.84 -7.46
C ASP A 19 -13.36 -11.44 -8.62
N GLU A 20 -12.69 -10.28 -8.51
CA GLU A 20 -11.66 -9.82 -9.45
C GLU A 20 -10.26 -10.44 -9.18
N GLY A 21 -10.16 -11.39 -8.26
CA GLY A 21 -8.93 -12.15 -8.00
C GLY A 21 -7.99 -11.55 -6.95
N TYR A 22 -8.41 -10.53 -6.20
CA TYR A 22 -7.62 -9.99 -5.10
C TYR A 22 -7.71 -10.89 -3.86
N ILE A 23 -6.60 -11.00 -3.15
CA ILE A 23 -6.59 -11.67 -1.85
C ILE A 23 -7.14 -10.69 -0.80
N TYR A 24 -8.29 -11.04 -0.21
CA TYR A 24 -8.85 -10.27 0.90
C TYR A 24 -8.20 -10.67 2.23
N LEU A 25 -7.84 -9.68 3.04
CA LEU A 25 -7.37 -9.85 4.41
C LEU A 25 -8.04 -8.82 5.33
N ASN A 26 -8.34 -9.25 6.57
CA ASN A 26 -8.64 -8.31 7.65
C ASN A 26 -7.32 -7.83 8.28
N GLY A 27 -7.14 -6.52 8.40
CA GLY A 27 -5.93 -5.91 8.92
C GLY A 27 -5.55 -6.33 10.35
N GLU A 28 -6.54 -6.70 11.17
CA GLU A 28 -6.31 -7.24 12.51
C GLU A 28 -5.53 -8.57 12.51
N GLN A 29 -5.55 -9.31 11.41
CA GLN A 29 -4.86 -10.59 11.23
C GLN A 29 -3.40 -10.41 10.77
N ILE A 30 -3.01 -9.19 10.42
CA ILE A 30 -1.68 -8.90 9.89
C ILE A 30 -0.75 -8.50 11.03
N HIS A 31 0.24 -9.35 11.32
CA HIS A 31 1.25 -9.07 12.35
C HIS A 31 2.28 -8.06 11.82
N ARG A 32 2.22 -6.82 12.30
CA ARG A 32 3.12 -5.72 11.96
C ARG A 32 3.11 -4.65 13.03
N GLU A 33 4.10 -3.78 13.03
CA GLU A 33 4.02 -2.53 13.77
C GLU A 33 2.95 -1.63 13.14
N ARG A 34 2.13 -0.97 13.97
CA ARG A 34 1.04 -0.11 13.46
C ARG A 34 1.52 1.10 12.66
N SER A 35 2.75 1.54 12.88
CA SER A 35 3.40 2.61 12.10
C SER A 35 3.87 2.15 10.71
N GLU A 36 3.99 0.85 10.48
CA GLU A 36 4.40 0.28 9.20
C GLU A 36 3.22 0.19 8.25
N VAL A 37 3.32 0.87 7.11
CA VAL A 37 2.26 0.90 6.08
C VAL A 37 2.51 -0.07 4.94
N LEU A 38 3.75 -0.57 4.79
CA LEU A 38 4.08 -1.60 3.80
C LEU A 38 3.76 -2.99 4.36
N LEU A 39 3.26 -3.89 3.52
CA LEU A 39 3.26 -5.32 3.80
C LEU A 39 4.64 -5.87 3.41
N VAL A 40 5.61 -5.68 4.30
CA VAL A 40 7.04 -5.93 4.01
C VAL A 40 7.33 -7.36 3.59
N ASP A 41 6.63 -8.33 4.20
CA ASP A 41 6.83 -9.74 3.86
C ASP A 41 6.35 -10.08 2.44
N ASP A 42 5.29 -9.43 1.97
CA ASP A 42 4.82 -9.57 0.60
C ASP A 42 5.82 -8.95 -0.38
N LEU A 43 6.34 -7.75 -0.08
CA LEU A 43 7.34 -7.08 -0.90
C LEU A 43 8.63 -7.90 -0.98
N ARG A 44 9.10 -8.44 0.15
CA ARG A 44 10.26 -9.33 0.20
C ARG A 44 10.04 -10.57 -0.67
N LYS A 45 8.90 -11.24 -0.50
CA LYS A 45 8.57 -12.44 -1.25
C LYS A 45 8.53 -12.16 -2.75
N TYR A 46 7.91 -11.08 -3.16
CA TYR A 46 7.84 -10.66 -4.56
C TYR A 46 9.25 -10.44 -5.14
N LEU A 47 10.08 -9.62 -4.48
CA LEU A 47 11.43 -9.28 -4.95
C LEU A 47 12.34 -10.51 -5.02
N LEU A 48 12.35 -11.35 -3.99
CA LEU A 48 13.15 -12.57 -3.97
C LEU A 48 12.72 -13.54 -5.07
N ASN A 49 11.44 -13.68 -5.36
CA ASN A 49 10.93 -14.54 -6.42
C ASN A 49 11.28 -13.98 -7.80
N ARG A 50 11.02 -12.69 -8.02
CA ARG A 50 11.25 -12.04 -9.31
C ARG A 50 12.73 -12.05 -9.71
N TYR A 51 13.62 -11.80 -8.77
CA TYR A 51 15.07 -11.70 -9.00
C TYR A 51 15.86 -12.91 -8.50
N ALA A 52 15.19 -14.07 -8.42
CA ALA A 52 15.84 -15.33 -8.01
C ALA A 52 16.98 -15.74 -8.96
N ALA A 53 16.81 -15.53 -10.26
CA ALA A 53 17.82 -15.84 -11.28
C ALA A 53 19.07 -14.96 -11.16
N GLU A 54 18.91 -13.70 -10.76
CA GLU A 54 19.98 -12.74 -10.50
C GLU A 54 20.63 -12.97 -9.13
N GLY A 55 20.05 -13.84 -8.32
CA GLY A 55 20.52 -14.17 -6.98
C GLY A 55 20.44 -12.99 -6.01
N LEU A 56 19.34 -12.22 -6.05
CA LEU A 56 19.06 -11.15 -5.09
C LEU A 56 18.97 -11.75 -3.68
N THR A 57 19.70 -11.17 -2.73
CA THR A 57 19.78 -11.69 -1.36
C THR A 57 18.74 -11.02 -0.45
N THR A 58 18.42 -11.66 0.69
CA THR A 58 17.53 -11.07 1.70
C THR A 58 18.04 -9.73 2.23
N SER A 59 19.37 -9.61 2.47
CA SER A 59 19.99 -8.36 2.90
C SER A 59 19.79 -7.24 1.87
N GLU A 60 19.97 -7.56 0.59
CA GLU A 60 19.76 -6.60 -0.49
C GLU A 60 18.28 -6.18 -0.60
N VAL A 61 17.34 -7.11 -0.40
CA VAL A 61 15.90 -6.78 -0.32
C VAL A 61 15.62 -5.87 0.87
N ASP A 62 16.22 -6.12 2.03
CA ASP A 62 16.08 -5.24 3.20
C ASP A 62 16.62 -3.83 2.93
N SER A 63 17.70 -3.73 2.17
CA SER A 63 18.25 -2.44 1.70
C SER A 63 17.28 -1.72 0.76
N ILE A 64 16.58 -2.44 -0.12
CA ILE A 64 15.53 -1.87 -0.99
C ILE A 64 14.34 -1.37 -0.16
N VAL A 65 13.86 -2.16 0.81
CA VAL A 65 12.78 -1.77 1.72
C VAL A 65 13.18 -0.52 2.52
N LEU A 66 14.40 -0.50 3.05
CA LEU A 66 14.93 0.66 3.77
C LEU A 66 14.98 1.91 2.88
N ARG A 67 15.41 1.76 1.62
CA ARG A 67 15.42 2.86 0.64
C ARG A 67 14.02 3.46 0.45
N LEU A 68 12.98 2.63 0.30
CA LEU A 68 11.59 3.08 0.18
C LEU A 68 11.12 3.84 1.42
N ARG A 69 11.39 3.32 2.62
CA ARG A 69 11.04 3.95 3.90
C ARG A 69 11.76 5.28 4.13
N SER A 70 13.01 5.39 3.68
CA SER A 70 13.87 6.54 3.91
C SER A 70 13.57 7.73 3.02
N ILE A 71 12.66 7.61 2.06
CA ILE A 71 12.24 8.73 1.22
C ILE A 71 11.58 9.78 2.10
N SER A 72 12.17 10.99 2.12
CA SER A 72 11.77 12.11 2.97
C SER A 72 11.46 13.35 2.14
N GLY A 73 10.92 14.37 2.79
CA GLY A 73 10.48 15.61 2.17
C GLY A 73 9.02 15.91 2.49
N THR A 74 8.41 16.82 1.77
CA THR A 74 6.96 16.99 1.83
C THR A 74 6.26 15.73 1.32
N ILE A 75 5.00 15.51 1.74
CA ILE A 75 4.21 14.34 1.26
C ILE A 75 4.23 14.29 -0.28
N TYR A 76 4.07 15.43 -0.94
CA TYR A 76 4.08 15.50 -2.40
C TYR A 76 5.42 15.07 -3.02
N GLU A 77 6.54 15.56 -2.48
CA GLU A 77 7.89 15.20 -2.97
C GLU A 77 8.19 13.73 -2.73
N ALA A 78 7.87 13.22 -1.55
CA ALA A 78 8.06 11.82 -1.21
C ALA A 78 7.17 10.91 -2.09
N ASN A 79 5.89 11.23 -2.25
CA ASN A 79 4.99 10.49 -3.12
C ASN A 79 5.47 10.50 -4.58
N LYS A 80 5.87 11.67 -5.11
CA LYS A 80 6.42 11.77 -6.48
C LYS A 80 7.66 10.89 -6.66
N ALA A 81 8.55 10.85 -5.66
CA ALA A 81 9.74 10.02 -5.72
C ALA A 81 9.39 8.51 -5.69
N VAL A 82 8.47 8.10 -4.83
CA VAL A 82 7.99 6.71 -4.75
C VAL A 82 7.28 6.31 -6.04
N CYS A 83 6.34 7.13 -6.53
CA CYS A 83 5.63 6.85 -7.79
C CYS A 83 6.61 6.69 -8.95
N LYS A 84 7.66 7.54 -9.01
CA LYS A 84 8.72 7.39 -10.01
C LYS A 84 9.43 6.05 -9.89
N MET A 85 9.79 5.61 -8.67
CA MET A 85 10.43 4.30 -8.46
C MET A 85 9.50 3.14 -8.85
N ILE A 86 8.19 3.27 -8.63
CA ILE A 86 7.20 2.26 -9.02
C ILE A 86 7.06 2.19 -10.54
N CYS A 87 6.91 3.35 -11.21
CA CYS A 87 6.66 3.41 -12.66
C CYS A 87 7.91 3.15 -13.50
N ASP A 88 9.03 3.74 -13.10
CA ASP A 88 10.26 3.71 -13.90
C ASP A 88 11.25 2.62 -13.44
N GLY A 89 11.01 2.00 -12.28
CA GLY A 89 12.03 1.16 -11.65
C GLY A 89 13.28 1.94 -11.23
N PHE A 90 14.33 1.24 -10.84
CA PHE A 90 15.61 1.85 -10.48
C PHE A 90 16.76 0.86 -10.48
N ILE A 91 17.98 1.34 -10.69
CA ILE A 91 19.19 0.55 -10.54
C ILE A 91 19.50 0.36 -9.05
N PHE A 92 19.71 -0.88 -8.67
CA PHE A 92 20.19 -1.29 -7.35
C PHE A 92 21.61 -1.80 -7.46
N ASN A 93 22.55 -1.09 -6.80
CA ASN A 93 23.93 -1.48 -6.73
C ASN A 93 24.08 -2.63 -5.73
N ARG A 94 24.66 -3.74 -6.19
CA ARG A 94 24.82 -4.97 -5.41
C ARG A 94 25.76 -4.75 -4.23
N GLU A 95 25.48 -5.43 -3.10
CA GLU A 95 26.41 -5.48 -1.97
C GLU A 95 27.73 -6.16 -2.39
N ASP A 96 27.65 -7.20 -3.22
CA ASP A 96 28.79 -7.84 -3.85
C ASP A 96 29.16 -7.12 -5.16
N HIS A 97 30.14 -6.25 -5.11
CA HIS A 97 30.63 -5.47 -6.26
C HIS A 97 31.23 -6.28 -7.40
N THR A 98 31.38 -7.61 -7.25
CA THR A 98 31.79 -8.50 -8.34
C THR A 98 30.62 -8.91 -9.23
N LYS A 99 29.39 -8.69 -8.76
CA LYS A 99 28.14 -8.94 -9.47
C LYS A 99 27.65 -7.68 -10.19
N LYS A 100 26.90 -7.89 -11.27
CA LYS A 100 26.25 -6.78 -11.99
C LYS A 100 25.11 -6.20 -11.17
N ASP A 101 24.93 -4.88 -11.24
CA ASP A 101 23.78 -4.20 -10.69
C ASP A 101 22.48 -4.77 -11.25
N ILE A 102 21.41 -4.70 -10.47
CA ILE A 102 20.07 -5.17 -10.86
C ILE A 102 19.17 -3.96 -11.10
N TYR A 103 18.40 -4.02 -12.19
CA TYR A 103 17.28 -3.09 -12.39
C TYR A 103 16.07 -3.63 -11.65
N ILE A 104 15.63 -2.89 -10.64
CA ILE A 104 14.52 -3.28 -9.76
C ILE A 104 13.22 -2.61 -10.23
N GLU A 105 12.21 -3.44 -10.44
CA GLU A 105 10.83 -3.06 -10.67
C GLU A 105 9.98 -3.54 -9.50
N LEU A 106 9.29 -2.61 -8.85
CA LEU A 106 8.46 -2.88 -7.68
C LEU A 106 7.10 -3.47 -8.07
N ILE A 107 6.65 -3.22 -9.30
CA ILE A 107 5.44 -3.76 -9.90
C ILE A 107 5.82 -4.24 -11.31
N ASP A 108 5.35 -5.43 -11.67
CA ASP A 108 5.49 -5.97 -13.02
C ASP A 108 4.32 -5.46 -13.88
N PHE A 109 4.59 -4.48 -14.74
CA PHE A 109 3.58 -3.94 -15.66
C PHE A 109 3.46 -4.74 -16.95
N ASP A 110 4.49 -5.49 -17.31
CA ASP A 110 4.52 -6.31 -18.53
C ASP A 110 3.76 -7.63 -18.35
N GLU A 111 3.87 -8.22 -17.17
CA GLU A 111 3.18 -9.48 -16.79
C GLU A 111 2.41 -9.27 -15.46
N PRO A 112 1.26 -8.57 -15.50
CA PRO A 112 0.53 -8.17 -14.30
C PRO A 112 0.13 -9.32 -13.38
N GLU A 113 -0.06 -10.53 -13.93
CA GLU A 113 -0.41 -11.74 -13.19
C GLU A 113 0.72 -12.25 -12.27
N LYS A 114 1.94 -11.75 -12.44
CA LYS A 114 3.06 -12.04 -11.55
C LYS A 114 3.04 -11.21 -10.26
N ASN A 115 2.21 -10.18 -10.22
CA ASN A 115 2.04 -9.38 -9.02
C ASN A 115 1.08 -10.05 -8.02
N VAL A 116 1.24 -9.69 -6.76
CA VAL A 116 0.33 -10.08 -5.68
C VAL A 116 -0.58 -8.91 -5.37
N PHE A 117 -1.88 -9.08 -5.68
CA PHE A 117 -2.91 -8.08 -5.41
C PHE A 117 -3.64 -8.43 -4.13
N LYS A 118 -3.74 -7.48 -3.21
CA LYS A 118 -4.48 -7.62 -1.95
C LYS A 118 -5.39 -6.45 -1.71
N ILE A 119 -6.56 -6.73 -1.12
CA ILE A 119 -7.44 -5.73 -0.51
C ILE A 119 -7.51 -5.99 0.99
N VAL A 120 -7.28 -4.96 1.78
CA VAL A 120 -7.24 -5.05 3.24
C VAL A 120 -8.16 -4.01 3.83
N ASN A 121 -9.11 -4.44 4.67
CA ASN A 121 -9.89 -3.55 5.53
C ASN A 121 -9.39 -3.62 6.97
N GLN A 122 -9.91 -2.77 7.86
CA GLN A 122 -9.54 -2.72 9.28
C GLN A 122 -8.02 -2.64 9.51
N PHE A 123 -7.32 -1.93 8.61
CA PHE A 123 -5.88 -1.76 8.68
C PHE A 123 -5.53 -0.58 9.58
N GLU A 124 -5.25 -0.87 10.85
CA GLU A 124 -4.90 0.15 11.83
C GLU A 124 -3.55 0.78 11.52
N ILE A 125 -3.49 2.11 11.41
CA ILE A 125 -2.26 2.87 11.19
C ILE A 125 -2.08 3.87 12.33
N GLU A 126 -0.95 3.76 13.02
CA GLU A 126 -0.51 4.73 14.03
C GLU A 126 0.45 5.73 13.38
N GLY A 127 0.04 6.97 13.38
CA GLY A 127 0.78 8.04 12.74
C GLY A 127 1.27 9.11 13.71
N VAL A 128 1.22 10.36 13.28
CA VAL A 128 1.73 11.51 14.03
C VAL A 128 1.01 11.66 15.36
N ASN A 129 1.77 11.90 16.45
CA ASN A 129 1.25 12.03 17.82
C ASN A 129 0.41 10.84 18.28
N ASN A 130 0.77 9.62 17.87
CA ASN A 130 0.06 8.38 18.21
C ASN A 130 -1.41 8.39 17.77
N GLN A 131 -1.74 9.15 16.72
CA GLN A 131 -3.08 9.15 16.15
C GLN A 131 -3.32 7.84 15.42
N LEU A 132 -4.32 7.09 15.88
CA LEU A 132 -4.76 5.87 15.20
C LEU A 132 -5.80 6.20 14.13
N ARG A 133 -5.63 5.66 12.92
CA ARG A 133 -6.57 5.75 11.83
C ARG A 133 -6.76 4.38 11.18
N ILE A 134 -7.98 4.14 10.72
CA ILE A 134 -8.39 2.88 10.11
C ILE A 134 -9.12 3.24 8.82
N PRO A 135 -8.45 3.26 7.66
CA PRO A 135 -9.11 3.39 6.36
C PRO A 135 -10.08 2.23 6.11
N ASP A 136 -11.20 2.49 5.42
CA ASP A 136 -12.18 1.46 5.11
C ASP A 136 -11.63 0.35 4.22
N GLY A 137 -10.67 0.70 3.34
CA GLY A 137 -9.97 -0.27 2.53
C GLY A 137 -8.64 0.26 1.99
N ILE A 138 -7.66 -0.63 1.86
CA ILE A 138 -6.38 -0.33 1.19
C ILE A 138 -6.09 -1.43 0.18
N VAL A 139 -5.82 -1.04 -1.06
CA VAL A 139 -5.34 -1.96 -2.09
C VAL A 139 -3.82 -1.98 -2.09
N PHE A 140 -3.27 -3.18 -2.01
CA PHE A 140 -1.84 -3.42 -2.07
C PHE A 140 -1.47 -4.15 -3.36
N ILE A 141 -0.36 -3.73 -3.96
CA ILE A 141 0.32 -4.49 -5.03
C ILE A 141 1.72 -4.81 -4.52
N ASN A 142 2.07 -6.08 -4.46
CA ASN A 142 3.36 -6.57 -3.95
C ASN A 142 3.71 -6.00 -2.56
N GLY A 143 2.70 -5.76 -1.72
CA GLY A 143 2.88 -5.18 -0.38
C GLY A 143 2.99 -3.65 -0.33
N ILE A 144 2.88 -2.95 -1.46
CA ILE A 144 2.88 -1.49 -1.54
C ILE A 144 1.42 -0.99 -1.54
N PRO A 145 1.01 -0.09 -0.62
CA PRO A 145 -0.36 0.42 -0.55
C PRO A 145 -0.60 1.47 -1.65
N VAL A 146 -1.21 1.06 -2.76
CA VAL A 146 -1.37 1.91 -3.95
C VAL A 146 -2.69 2.67 -4.01
N VAL A 147 -3.75 2.16 -3.36
CA VAL A 147 -5.08 2.81 -3.33
C VAL A 147 -5.60 2.84 -1.90
N VAL A 148 -6.18 3.96 -1.50
CA VAL A 148 -6.92 4.10 -0.23
C VAL A 148 -8.38 4.35 -0.55
N LEU A 149 -9.25 3.60 0.11
CA LEU A 149 -10.71 3.66 -0.04
C LEU A 149 -11.33 4.19 1.25
N GLU A 150 -12.31 5.06 1.10
CA GLU A 150 -13.14 5.57 2.18
C GLU A 150 -14.59 5.60 1.71
N PHE A 151 -15.46 4.93 2.45
CA PHE A 151 -16.86 4.78 2.08
C PHE A 151 -17.76 5.66 2.94
N LYS A 152 -18.81 6.18 2.33
CA LYS A 152 -19.86 6.90 3.05
C LYS A 152 -21.23 6.39 2.60
N SER A 153 -22.08 6.12 3.59
CA SER A 153 -23.43 5.67 3.32
C SER A 153 -24.32 6.83 2.88
N ALA A 154 -24.98 6.67 1.75
CA ALA A 154 -26.01 7.62 1.29
C ALA A 154 -27.28 7.64 2.16
N VAL A 155 -27.40 6.72 3.13
CA VAL A 155 -28.58 6.62 4.01
C VAL A 155 -28.50 7.57 5.21
N LYS A 156 -27.29 8.03 5.58
CA LYS A 156 -27.16 9.04 6.65
C LYS A 156 -27.48 10.43 6.12
N GLU A 157 -28.53 11.03 6.64
CA GLU A 157 -28.81 12.46 6.40
C GLU A 157 -27.57 13.29 6.76
N ASN A 158 -27.14 14.16 5.82
CA ASN A 158 -25.98 15.05 5.93
C ASN A 158 -24.58 14.42 5.79
N THR A 159 -24.43 13.15 5.38
CA THR A 159 -23.11 12.61 5.01
C THR A 159 -22.94 12.67 3.49
N THR A 160 -21.85 13.29 3.03
CA THR A 160 -21.60 13.51 1.60
C THR A 160 -20.26 12.93 1.17
N ILE A 161 -20.06 12.80 -0.14
CA ILE A 161 -18.75 12.46 -0.71
C ILE A 161 -17.66 13.46 -0.30
N MET A 162 -18.04 14.71 0.02
CA MET A 162 -17.12 15.73 0.54
C MET A 162 -16.59 15.38 1.93
N ASP A 163 -17.34 14.62 2.73
CA ASP A 163 -16.87 14.15 4.04
C ASP A 163 -15.79 13.09 3.87
N ALA A 164 -15.97 12.13 2.94
CA ALA A 164 -14.94 11.15 2.57
C ALA A 164 -13.69 11.86 2.01
N TYR A 165 -13.89 12.79 1.08
CA TYR A 165 -12.79 13.59 0.52
C TYR A 165 -12.02 14.35 1.61
N THR A 166 -12.73 15.02 2.54
CA THR A 166 -12.11 15.73 3.66
C THR A 166 -11.38 14.76 4.62
N GLN A 167 -11.94 13.58 4.85
CA GLN A 167 -11.31 12.56 5.69
C GLN A 167 -9.98 12.12 5.10
N LEU A 168 -9.93 11.79 3.83
CA LEU A 168 -8.72 11.37 3.12
C LEU A 168 -7.70 12.51 2.96
N THR A 169 -8.13 13.64 2.42
CA THR A 169 -7.20 14.71 1.98
C THR A 169 -6.74 15.64 3.11
N VAL A 170 -7.51 15.74 4.19
CA VAL A 170 -7.19 16.61 5.33
C VAL A 170 -6.80 15.79 6.56
N ARG A 171 -7.72 14.91 7.03
CA ARG A 171 -7.51 14.22 8.31
C ARG A 171 -6.43 13.15 8.20
N TYR A 172 -6.57 12.19 7.30
CA TYR A 172 -5.62 11.10 7.16
C TYR A 172 -4.25 11.60 6.70
N ARG A 173 -4.24 12.54 5.75
CA ARG A 173 -2.99 13.16 5.28
C ARG A 173 -2.22 13.87 6.39
N ARG A 174 -2.91 14.45 7.37
CA ARG A 174 -2.29 15.07 8.56
C ARG A 174 -1.84 14.01 9.57
N ASP A 175 -2.69 13.02 9.84
CA ASP A 175 -2.55 12.11 10.96
C ASP A 175 -1.69 10.88 10.61
N ILE A 176 -1.78 10.35 9.39
CA ILE A 176 -1.06 9.19 8.89
C ILE A 176 -0.35 9.49 7.56
N PRO A 177 0.52 10.51 7.50
CA PRO A 177 1.16 10.96 6.27
C PRO A 177 2.03 9.88 5.59
N GLU A 178 2.54 8.92 6.36
CA GLU A 178 3.36 7.83 5.84
C GLU A 178 2.64 7.01 4.76
N LEU A 179 1.35 6.74 4.94
CA LEU A 179 0.54 6.03 3.96
C LEU A 179 0.54 6.75 2.60
N PHE A 180 0.46 8.08 2.62
CA PHE A 180 0.33 8.90 1.40
C PHE A 180 1.61 9.06 0.59
N LYS A 181 2.73 8.54 1.06
CA LYS A 181 3.95 8.44 0.26
C LYS A 181 3.80 7.43 -0.88
N TYR A 182 2.97 6.40 -0.71
CA TYR A 182 2.90 5.25 -1.61
C TYR A 182 1.68 5.25 -2.51
N ASN A 183 0.64 6.04 -2.18
CA ASN A 183 -0.62 5.97 -2.90
C ASN A 183 -0.55 6.59 -4.29
N ALA A 184 -1.05 5.87 -5.28
CA ALA A 184 -1.30 6.39 -6.62
C ALA A 184 -2.72 6.98 -6.71
N PHE A 185 -3.68 6.45 -5.95
CA PHE A 185 -5.10 6.87 -5.93
C PHE A 185 -5.66 6.93 -4.50
N ILE A 186 -6.60 7.84 -4.29
CA ILE A 186 -7.41 8.00 -3.09
C ILE A 186 -8.86 8.24 -3.47
#